data_9e242c32a0b2cba26bc635c6afb9eff6
#
_entry.id   9e242c32a0b2cba26bc635c6afb9eff6
#
_cell.length_a   1.000
_cell.length_b   1.000
_cell.length_c   1.000
_cell.angle_alpha   90.00
_cell.angle_beta   90.00
_cell.angle_gamma   90.00
#
_symmetry.space_group_name_H-M   'P 1'
#
loop_
_entity.id
_entity.type
_entity.pdbx_description
1 polymer ?
#
loop_
_entity_poly.entity_id
_entity_poly.type
_entity_poly.pdbx_seq_one_letter_code
_entity_poly.pdbx_strand_id
1 'polypeptide(L)'
;MTTTLPFPALVGLELAQQALILLAIEPRLRGVVLSAPAGTGKSSLARGIRDVLDDDDAPFIELPPSVDAENLLGGLDLEATLRTGDLVMQRGILAKADGGVVYVDGINLLTDATTNLLLSVVDNGIVNLEREGVSLRDAAHFSLIGSYDPAEGMPRKHLIDRLGLIASL
;
A
#
# COMPACT_ATOMS: atom_id res chain seq x y z
N MET A 1 -13.11 2.33 18.39
CA MET A 1 -13.44 2.85 17.05
C MET A 1 -12.82 4.24 16.95
N THR A 2 -11.72 4.37 16.26
CA THR A 2 -11.15 5.69 15.95
C THR A 2 -12.07 6.35 14.93
N THR A 3 -12.80 7.38 15.34
CA THR A 3 -13.64 8.18 14.44
C THR A 3 -12.70 8.95 13.53
N THR A 4 -12.50 8.46 12.32
CA THR A 4 -11.79 9.21 11.26
C THR A 4 -12.71 10.36 10.82
N LEU A 5 -12.13 11.55 10.63
CA LEU A 5 -12.87 12.67 10.03
C LEU A 5 -13.26 12.27 8.59
N PRO A 6 -14.48 12.59 8.15
CA PRO A 6 -14.88 12.39 6.76
C PRO A 6 -13.92 13.13 5.81
N PHE A 7 -13.67 12.56 4.65
CA PHE A 7 -12.75 13.13 3.65
C PHE A 7 -13.00 14.62 3.36
N PRO A 8 -14.26 15.08 3.17
CA PRO A 8 -14.53 16.50 2.91
C PRO A 8 -14.32 17.43 4.11
N ALA A 9 -14.21 16.88 5.33
CA ALA A 9 -14.02 17.68 6.55
C ALA A 9 -12.54 18.03 6.82
N LEU A 10 -11.63 17.54 6.01
CA LEU A 10 -10.19 17.83 6.09
C LEU A 10 -9.91 19.15 5.35
N VAL A 11 -9.73 20.22 6.10
CA VAL A 11 -9.51 21.58 5.57
C VAL A 11 -8.03 21.89 5.43
N GLY A 12 -7.65 22.60 4.35
CA GLY A 12 -6.26 22.99 4.09
C GLY A 12 -5.43 21.91 3.41
N LEU A 13 -6.07 20.84 2.91
CA LEU A 13 -5.43 19.70 2.24
C LEU A 13 -5.94 19.49 0.81
N GLU A 14 -6.45 20.56 0.20
CA GLU A 14 -7.20 20.50 -1.06
C GLU A 14 -6.41 19.85 -2.21
N LEU A 15 -5.10 20.16 -2.35
CA LEU A 15 -4.25 19.57 -3.38
C LEU A 15 -4.07 18.06 -3.17
N ALA A 16 -3.88 17.65 -1.94
CA ALA A 16 -3.72 16.24 -1.62
C ALA A 16 -5.05 15.47 -1.74
N GLN A 17 -6.18 16.11 -1.39
CA GLN A 17 -7.51 15.55 -1.65
C GLN A 17 -7.74 15.36 -3.15
N GLN A 18 -7.39 16.35 -3.98
CA GLN A 18 -7.48 16.23 -5.44
C GLN A 18 -6.60 15.10 -5.98
N ALA A 19 -5.38 14.94 -5.45
CA ALA A 19 -4.49 13.85 -5.84
C ALA A 19 -5.09 12.48 -5.53
N LEU A 20 -5.72 12.31 -4.35
CA LEU A 20 -6.40 11.07 -3.98
C LEU A 20 -7.66 10.81 -4.79
N ILE A 21 -8.44 11.84 -5.10
CA ILE A 21 -9.61 11.72 -5.99
C ILE A 21 -9.16 11.29 -7.40
N LEU A 22 -8.10 11.88 -7.92
CA LEU A 22 -7.53 11.48 -9.22
C LEU A 22 -7.05 10.03 -9.20
N LEU A 23 -6.45 9.58 -8.11
CA LEU A 23 -6.03 8.19 -7.95
C LEU A 23 -7.23 7.22 -7.90
N ALA A 24 -8.32 7.62 -7.24
CA ALA A 24 -9.55 6.83 -7.19
C ALA A 24 -10.22 6.70 -8.57
N ILE A 25 -10.21 7.79 -9.37
CA ILE A 25 -10.78 7.81 -10.73
C ILE A 25 -9.89 7.03 -11.72
N GLU A 26 -8.56 7.16 -11.60
CA GLU A 26 -7.60 6.56 -12.52
C GLU A 26 -6.52 5.75 -11.77
N PRO A 27 -6.83 4.51 -11.38
CA PRO A 27 -5.88 3.64 -10.66
C PRO A 27 -4.58 3.36 -11.42
N ARG A 28 -4.55 3.56 -12.75
CA ARG A 28 -3.32 3.42 -13.55
C ARG A 28 -2.25 4.46 -13.22
N LEU A 29 -2.58 5.51 -12.47
CA LEU A 29 -1.62 6.39 -11.83
C LEU A 29 -0.74 5.64 -10.81
N ARG A 30 -1.14 4.44 -10.40
CA ARG A 30 -0.43 3.52 -9.49
C ARG A 30 -0.35 4.01 -8.06
N GLY A 31 -0.22 5.31 -7.81
CA GLY A 31 -0.16 5.83 -6.46
C GLY A 31 0.12 7.31 -6.33
N VAL A 32 0.05 7.74 -5.08
CA VAL A 32 0.29 9.10 -4.61
C VAL A 32 1.29 9.08 -3.45
N VAL A 33 2.24 10.01 -3.45
CA VAL A 33 3.11 10.27 -2.31
C VAL A 33 2.71 11.59 -1.64
N LEU A 34 2.41 11.53 -0.35
CA LEU A 34 2.05 12.67 0.48
C LEU A 34 3.27 13.14 1.27
N SER A 35 3.71 14.37 1.03
CA SER A 35 4.86 14.98 1.70
C SER A 35 4.39 16.07 2.66
N ALA A 36 4.62 15.88 3.96
CA ALA A 36 4.34 16.90 4.97
C ALA A 36 4.97 16.59 6.33
N PRO A 37 5.15 17.58 7.20
CA PRO A 37 5.56 17.37 8.58
C PRO A 37 4.60 16.46 9.36
N ALA A 38 5.08 15.91 10.49
CA ALA A 38 4.22 15.15 11.39
C ALA A 38 3.03 16.01 11.88
N GLY A 39 1.89 15.36 12.11
CA GLY A 39 0.69 16.03 12.63
C GLY A 39 -0.16 16.79 11.61
N THR A 40 0.19 16.82 10.33
CA THR A 40 -0.57 17.53 9.27
C THR A 40 -1.82 16.79 8.77
N GLY A 41 -2.11 15.60 9.30
CA GLY A 41 -3.30 14.84 8.91
C GLY A 41 -3.11 13.87 7.73
N LYS A 42 -1.86 13.60 7.29
CA LYS A 42 -1.55 12.67 6.18
C LYS A 42 -2.26 11.32 6.31
N SER A 43 -2.18 10.70 7.49
CA SER A 43 -2.77 9.38 7.73
C SER A 43 -4.31 9.43 7.73
N SER A 44 -4.90 10.52 8.27
CA SER A 44 -6.35 10.74 8.21
C SER A 44 -6.83 10.93 6.79
N LEU A 45 -6.07 11.70 5.99
CA LEU A 45 -6.35 11.93 4.58
C LEU A 45 -6.26 10.61 3.77
N ALA A 46 -5.20 9.82 3.99
CA ALA A 46 -5.03 8.54 3.30
C ALA A 46 -6.18 7.57 3.62
N ARG A 47 -6.61 7.50 4.89
CA ARG A 47 -7.77 6.67 5.28
C ARG A 47 -9.08 7.17 4.71
N GLY A 48 -9.21 8.48 4.52
CA GLY A 48 -10.39 9.11 3.95
C GLY A 48 -10.63 8.75 2.48
N ILE A 49 -9.67 8.17 1.76
CA ILE A 49 -9.88 7.72 0.38
C ILE A 49 -11.04 6.72 0.26
N ARG A 50 -11.34 5.99 1.33
CA ARG A 50 -12.48 5.05 1.38
C ARG A 50 -13.82 5.74 1.09
N ASP A 51 -13.94 7.03 1.44
CA ASP A 51 -15.18 7.80 1.22
C ASP A 51 -15.38 8.16 -0.26
N VAL A 52 -14.36 7.96 -1.11
CA VAL A 52 -14.36 8.31 -2.54
C VAL A 52 -14.12 7.12 -3.47
N LEU A 53 -13.92 5.93 -2.92
CA LEU A 53 -13.87 4.69 -3.71
C LEU A 53 -15.28 4.26 -4.09
N ASP A 54 -15.45 3.76 -5.30
CA ASP A 54 -16.75 3.26 -5.80
C ASP A 54 -17.20 1.96 -5.11
N ASP A 55 -16.27 1.21 -4.52
CA ASP A 55 -16.51 -0.05 -3.84
C ASP A 55 -16.28 0.12 -2.33
N ASP A 56 -17.36 0.07 -1.57
CA ASP A 56 -17.34 0.18 -0.10
C ASP A 56 -16.58 -0.98 0.57
N ASP A 57 -16.48 -2.13 -0.11
CA ASP A 57 -15.77 -3.33 0.36
C ASP A 57 -14.31 -3.38 -0.11
N ALA A 58 -13.84 -2.38 -0.87
CA ALA A 58 -12.46 -2.32 -1.34
C ALA A 58 -11.46 -2.40 -0.18
N PRO A 59 -10.48 -3.32 -0.21
CA PRO A 59 -9.54 -3.47 0.89
C PRO A 59 -8.67 -2.22 1.05
N PHE A 60 -8.55 -1.75 2.28
CA PHE A 60 -7.60 -0.71 2.65
C PHE A 60 -6.62 -1.29 3.66
N ILE A 61 -5.38 -1.47 3.25
CA ILE A 61 -4.36 -2.14 4.06
C ILE A 61 -3.26 -1.15 4.43
N GLU A 62 -3.04 -0.99 5.73
CA GLU A 62 -1.90 -0.22 6.25
C GLU A 62 -0.69 -1.15 6.34
N LEU A 63 0.34 -0.81 5.61
CA LEU A 63 1.59 -1.57 5.55
C LEU A 63 2.64 -0.90 6.45
N PRO A 64 3.12 -1.56 7.51
CA PRO A 64 4.19 -1.01 8.32
C PRO A 64 5.52 -1.00 7.54
N PRO A 65 6.37 0.04 7.69
CA PRO A 65 7.66 0.11 6.99
C PRO A 65 8.62 -1.03 7.32
N SER A 66 8.43 -1.68 8.47
CA SER A 66 9.23 -2.81 8.96
C SER A 66 8.75 -4.18 8.46
N VAL A 67 7.77 -4.22 7.54
CA VAL A 67 7.24 -5.50 7.01
C VAL A 67 8.34 -6.31 6.34
N ASP A 68 8.37 -7.61 6.63
CA ASP A 68 9.25 -8.56 5.96
C ASP A 68 8.63 -9.11 4.65
N ALA A 69 9.48 -9.75 3.85
CA ALA A 69 9.08 -10.28 2.55
C ALA A 69 8.01 -11.38 2.65
N GLU A 70 8.03 -12.17 3.71
CA GLU A 70 7.08 -13.28 3.91
C GLU A 70 5.68 -12.77 4.21
N ASN A 71 5.56 -11.78 5.10
CA ASN A 71 4.28 -11.13 5.35
C ASN A 71 3.79 -10.36 4.12
N LEU A 72 4.70 -9.74 3.37
CA LEU A 72 4.38 -8.95 2.19
C LEU A 72 3.81 -9.81 1.04
N LEU A 73 4.53 -10.86 0.66
CA LEU A 73 4.23 -11.69 -0.52
C LEU A 73 3.43 -12.95 -0.17
N GLY A 74 3.56 -13.43 1.05
CA GLY A 74 3.05 -14.72 1.50
C GLY A 74 4.17 -15.72 1.78
N GLY A 75 3.81 -16.83 2.34
CA GLY A 75 4.75 -17.86 2.74
C GLY A 75 4.08 -19.19 3.04
N LEU A 76 4.79 -20.09 3.69
CA LEU A 76 4.27 -21.37 4.12
C LEU A 76 3.43 -21.20 5.38
N ASP A 77 2.18 -21.68 5.33
CA ASP A 77 1.35 -21.82 6.53
C ASP A 77 1.78 -23.09 7.30
N LEU A 78 2.66 -22.89 8.27
CA LEU A 78 3.20 -24.01 9.06
C LEU A 78 2.14 -24.76 9.83
N GLU A 79 1.14 -24.05 10.41
CA GLU A 79 0.06 -24.67 11.17
C GLU A 79 -0.83 -25.52 10.28
N ALA A 80 -1.28 -24.97 9.17
CA ALA A 80 -2.08 -25.70 8.20
C ALA A 80 -1.30 -26.88 7.60
N THR A 81 -0.03 -26.70 7.27
CA THR A 81 0.87 -27.74 6.75
C THR A 81 1.03 -28.89 7.73
N LEU A 82 1.26 -28.62 9.02
CA LEU A 82 1.39 -29.65 10.04
C LEU A 82 0.07 -30.40 10.28
N ARG A 83 -1.05 -29.71 10.15
CA ARG A 83 -2.38 -30.31 10.36
C ARG A 83 -2.81 -31.21 9.19
N THR A 84 -2.50 -30.83 7.96
CA THR A 84 -2.92 -31.55 6.75
C THR A 84 -1.89 -32.58 6.25
N GLY A 85 -0.61 -32.37 6.58
CA GLY A 85 0.50 -33.14 6.02
C GLY A 85 0.94 -32.69 4.62
N ASP A 86 0.25 -31.71 4.02
CA ASP A 86 0.54 -31.14 2.73
C ASP A 86 1.05 -29.72 2.86
N LEU A 87 1.93 -29.27 1.95
CA LEU A 87 2.42 -27.89 1.92
C LEU A 87 1.28 -26.91 1.61
N VAL A 88 0.92 -26.09 2.59
CA VAL A 88 -0.12 -25.07 2.46
C VAL A 88 0.53 -23.69 2.41
N MET A 89 0.21 -22.92 1.37
CA MET A 89 0.70 -21.54 1.21
C MET A 89 -0.32 -20.54 1.76
N GLN A 90 0.18 -19.55 2.49
CA GLN A 90 -0.61 -18.42 2.99
C GLN A 90 -0.42 -17.21 2.07
N ARG A 91 -1.53 -16.56 1.68
CA ARG A 91 -1.50 -15.30 0.91
C ARG A 91 -0.92 -14.17 1.72
N GLY A 92 -0.02 -13.40 1.13
CA GLY A 92 0.57 -12.21 1.73
C GLY A 92 -0.35 -10.99 1.73
N ILE A 93 0.14 -9.92 2.32
CA ILE A 93 -0.58 -8.65 2.47
C ILE A 93 -0.94 -8.06 1.10
N LEU A 94 -0.01 -8.09 0.12
CA LEU A 94 -0.25 -7.49 -1.19
C LEU A 94 -1.33 -8.23 -1.99
N ALA A 95 -1.40 -9.56 -1.89
CA ALA A 95 -2.46 -10.32 -2.54
C ALA A 95 -3.84 -10.09 -1.89
N LYS A 96 -3.86 -9.75 -0.60
CA LYS A 96 -5.10 -9.37 0.12
C LYS A 96 -5.57 -7.96 -0.20
N ALA A 97 -4.70 -7.13 -0.80
CA ALA A 97 -5.00 -5.75 -1.20
C ALA A 97 -5.57 -5.65 -2.61
N ASP A 98 -5.75 -6.78 -3.32
CA ASP A 98 -6.26 -6.77 -4.69
C ASP A 98 -7.59 -6.02 -4.81
N GLY A 99 -7.69 -5.10 -5.76
CA GLY A 99 -8.83 -4.22 -5.96
C GLY A 99 -8.92 -3.01 -5.01
N GLY A 100 -7.96 -2.82 -4.12
CA GLY A 100 -8.02 -1.81 -3.08
C GLY A 100 -6.84 -0.85 -3.00
N VAL A 101 -6.50 -0.47 -1.78
CA VAL A 101 -5.46 0.51 -1.47
C VAL A 101 -4.49 -0.06 -0.45
N VAL A 102 -3.20 0.13 -0.72
CA VAL A 102 -2.11 -0.07 0.24
C VAL A 102 -1.60 1.30 0.71
N TYR A 103 -1.63 1.54 2.00
CA TYR A 103 -1.09 2.76 2.61
C TYR A 103 0.19 2.45 3.39
N VAL A 104 1.24 3.22 3.13
CA VAL A 104 2.53 3.12 3.83
C VAL A 104 2.82 4.44 4.54
N ASP A 105 2.74 4.46 5.85
CA ASP A 105 3.17 5.60 6.67
C ASP A 105 4.68 5.53 6.88
N GLY A 106 5.40 6.58 6.47
CA GLY A 106 6.85 6.55 6.45
C GLY A 106 7.42 5.73 5.27
N ILE A 107 6.94 5.97 4.06
CA ILE A 107 7.39 5.24 2.85
C ILE A 107 8.89 5.41 2.57
N ASN A 108 9.52 6.49 3.07
CA ASN A 108 10.97 6.71 3.04
C ASN A 108 11.76 5.74 3.93
N LEU A 109 11.10 5.11 4.91
CA LEU A 109 11.72 4.18 5.86
C LEU A 109 11.73 2.72 5.36
N LEU A 110 11.07 2.43 4.24
CA LEU A 110 11.12 1.10 3.63
C LEU A 110 12.56 0.70 3.29
N THR A 111 12.89 -0.58 3.52
CA THR A 111 14.17 -1.14 3.06
C THR A 111 14.23 -1.21 1.53
N ASP A 112 15.43 -1.32 0.95
CA ASP A 112 15.60 -1.52 -0.50
C ASP A 112 14.89 -2.79 -0.97
N ALA A 113 15.01 -3.87 -0.21
CA ALA A 113 14.40 -5.15 -0.53
C ALA A 113 12.87 -5.03 -0.56
N THR A 114 12.26 -4.45 0.48
CA THR A 114 10.80 -4.24 0.57
C THR A 114 10.30 -3.32 -0.53
N THR A 115 11.03 -2.23 -0.81
CA THR A 115 10.69 -1.29 -1.88
C THR A 115 10.68 -1.97 -3.24
N ASN A 116 11.70 -2.77 -3.56
CA ASN A 116 11.79 -3.48 -4.84
C ASN A 116 10.68 -4.52 -5.01
N LEU A 117 10.34 -5.26 -3.95
CA LEU A 117 9.22 -6.21 -3.95
C LEU A 117 7.89 -5.50 -4.19
N LEU A 118 7.63 -4.42 -3.45
CA LEU A 118 6.42 -3.61 -3.58
C LEU A 118 6.26 -3.06 -5.00
N LEU A 119 7.33 -2.47 -5.55
CA LEU A 119 7.33 -1.93 -6.92
C LEU A 119 7.14 -3.01 -7.98
N SER A 120 7.74 -4.19 -7.79
CA SER A 120 7.53 -5.30 -8.70
C SER A 120 6.06 -5.70 -8.78
N VAL A 121 5.36 -5.73 -7.65
CA VAL A 121 3.93 -6.05 -7.62
C VAL A 121 3.09 -4.91 -8.20
N VAL A 122 3.40 -3.65 -7.87
CA VAL A 122 2.73 -2.46 -8.44
C VAL A 122 2.85 -2.42 -9.96
N ASP A 123 4.01 -2.81 -10.51
CA ASP A 123 4.25 -2.81 -11.96
C ASP A 123 3.51 -3.95 -12.69
N ASN A 124 3.48 -5.14 -12.08
CA ASN A 124 2.99 -6.36 -12.73
C ASN A 124 1.54 -6.72 -12.38
N GLY A 125 1.01 -6.19 -11.27
CA GLY A 125 -0.33 -6.50 -10.77
C GLY A 125 -0.49 -7.94 -10.25
N ILE A 126 0.62 -8.63 -9.98
CA ILE A 126 0.64 -10.01 -9.49
C ILE A 126 1.73 -10.22 -8.44
N VAL A 127 1.41 -11.04 -7.45
CA VAL A 127 2.39 -11.66 -6.56
C VAL A 127 2.74 -13.03 -7.11
N ASN A 128 4.04 -13.26 -7.34
CA ASN A 128 4.58 -14.58 -7.66
C ASN A 128 5.51 -15.01 -6.52
N LEU A 129 5.24 -16.16 -5.95
CA LEU A 129 6.06 -16.75 -4.91
C LEU A 129 6.32 -18.22 -5.26
N GLU A 130 7.59 -18.60 -5.38
CA GLU A 130 8.01 -19.97 -5.59
C GLU A 130 8.87 -20.41 -4.40
N ARG A 131 8.41 -21.40 -3.65
CA ARG A 131 9.15 -22.00 -2.53
C ARG A 131 8.91 -23.50 -2.50
N GLU A 132 9.97 -24.25 -2.31
CA GLU A 132 9.95 -25.72 -2.07
C GLU A 132 9.11 -26.52 -3.09
N GLY A 133 9.12 -26.07 -4.36
CA GLY A 133 8.35 -26.71 -5.42
C GLY A 133 6.86 -26.36 -5.45
N VAL A 134 6.40 -25.47 -4.55
CA VAL A 134 5.05 -24.89 -4.57
C VAL A 134 5.12 -23.49 -5.15
N SER A 135 4.25 -23.19 -6.12
CA SER A 135 4.11 -21.88 -6.74
C SER A 135 2.79 -21.26 -6.32
N LEU A 136 2.83 -20.04 -5.80
CA LEU A 136 1.69 -19.20 -5.53
C LEU A 136 1.68 -18.04 -6.52
N ARG A 137 0.57 -17.86 -7.22
CA ARG A 137 0.37 -16.73 -8.13
C ARG A 137 -0.99 -16.12 -7.88
N ASP A 138 -1.00 -14.91 -7.33
CA ASP A 138 -2.21 -14.18 -6.99
C ASP A 138 -2.25 -12.81 -7.69
N ALA A 139 -3.46 -12.38 -8.06
CA ALA A 139 -3.70 -11.00 -8.47
C ALA A 139 -3.43 -10.05 -7.29
N ALA A 140 -2.85 -8.90 -7.59
CA ALA A 140 -2.54 -7.86 -6.62
C ALA A 140 -2.51 -6.47 -7.30
N HIS A 141 -3.67 -6.08 -7.84
CA HIS A 141 -3.88 -4.76 -8.42
C HIS A 141 -4.40 -3.83 -7.31
N PHE A 142 -3.58 -2.91 -6.87
CA PHE A 142 -3.95 -1.94 -5.84
C PHE A 142 -3.35 -0.57 -6.15
N SER A 143 -3.93 0.47 -5.56
CA SER A 143 -3.36 1.80 -5.54
C SER A 143 -2.45 1.97 -4.32
N LEU A 144 -1.26 2.56 -4.50
CA LEU A 144 -0.32 2.80 -3.43
C LEU A 144 -0.39 4.25 -2.93
N ILE A 145 -0.63 4.44 -1.65
CA ILE A 145 -0.51 5.75 -1.00
C ILE A 145 0.68 5.67 -0.04
N GLY A 146 1.67 6.52 -0.26
CA GLY A 146 2.80 6.68 0.66
C GLY A 146 2.74 8.03 1.36
N SER A 147 3.13 8.08 2.63
CA SER A 147 3.37 9.35 3.31
C SER A 147 4.79 9.41 3.86
N TYR A 148 5.34 10.61 3.96
CA TYR A 148 6.62 10.83 4.63
C TYR A 148 6.73 12.24 5.18
N ASP A 149 7.66 12.41 6.13
CA ASP A 149 8.09 13.72 6.61
C ASP A 149 9.41 14.07 5.93
N PRO A 150 9.50 15.22 5.22
CA PRO A 150 10.73 15.65 4.57
C PRO A 150 11.92 15.82 5.54
N ALA A 151 11.66 16.07 6.82
CA ALA A 151 12.70 16.17 7.85
C ALA A 151 13.36 14.81 8.16
N GLU A 152 12.68 13.70 7.90
CA GLU A 152 13.16 12.32 8.10
C GLU A 152 13.85 11.74 6.86
N GLY A 153 13.96 12.54 5.79
CA GLY A 153 14.58 12.14 4.53
C GLY A 153 13.59 11.85 3.43
N MET A 154 14.10 11.84 2.20
CA MET A 154 13.30 11.62 0.99
C MET A 154 13.08 10.13 0.72
N PRO A 155 11.93 9.74 0.18
CA PRO A 155 11.75 8.41 -0.38
C PRO A 155 12.73 8.16 -1.54
N ARG A 156 12.98 6.90 -1.83
CA ARG A 156 13.88 6.49 -2.91
C ARG A 156 13.39 6.99 -4.26
N LYS A 157 14.30 7.51 -5.07
CA LYS A 157 13.97 8.09 -6.38
C LYS A 157 13.19 7.13 -7.27
N HIS A 158 13.63 5.87 -7.36
CA HIS A 158 12.98 4.87 -8.21
C HIS A 158 11.55 4.50 -7.76
N LEU A 159 11.22 4.71 -6.47
CA LEU A 159 9.85 4.59 -5.98
C LEU A 159 9.00 5.77 -6.45
N ILE A 160 9.52 7.00 -6.27
CA ILE A 160 8.83 8.22 -6.69
C ILE A 160 8.58 8.21 -8.20
N ASP A 161 9.56 7.80 -9.00
CA ASP A 161 9.48 7.77 -10.46
C ASP A 161 8.41 6.79 -11.00
N ARG A 162 7.94 5.84 -10.16
CA ARG A 162 6.91 4.85 -10.52
C ARG A 162 5.51 5.26 -10.14
N LEU A 163 5.35 6.23 -9.24
CA LEU A 163 4.05 6.72 -8.77
C LEU A 163 3.66 7.97 -9.53
N GLY A 164 2.38 8.09 -9.88
CA GLY A 164 1.91 9.14 -10.80
C GLY A 164 1.85 10.53 -10.19
N LEU A 165 1.72 10.64 -8.86
CA LEU A 165 1.45 11.91 -8.19
C LEU A 165 2.27 12.09 -6.92
N ILE A 166 2.71 13.33 -6.68
CA ILE A 166 3.31 13.79 -5.43
C ILE A 166 2.54 15.02 -4.97
N ALA A 167 2.03 15.00 -3.75
CA ALA A 167 1.36 16.13 -3.15
C ALA A 167 2.08 16.58 -1.89
N SER A 168 2.41 17.85 -1.83
CA SER A 168 2.93 18.50 -0.60
C SER A 168 1.79 19.21 0.11
N LEU A 169 1.69 19.00 1.41
CA LEU A 169 0.68 19.58 2.28
C LEU A 169 1.29 20.71 3.10
#